data_7e226cb00a752c11f239858d58ea055d
#
_entry.id   7e226cb00a752c11f239858d58ea055d
#
_cell.length_a   1.000
_cell.length_b   1.000
_cell.length_c   1.000
_cell.angle_alpha   90.00
_cell.angle_beta   90.00
_cell.angle_gamma   90.00
#
_symmetry.space_group_name_H-M   'P 1'
#
loop_
_entity.id
_entity.type
_entity.pdbx_description
1 polymer ?
#
loop_
_entity_poly.entity_id
_entity_poly.type
_entity_poly.pdbx_seq_one_letter_code
_entity_poly.pdbx_strand_id
1 'polypeptide(L)'
;MKRLFQRTAALLCAALLLVASPSVHAAGEDPFTVLFIGVDTSGKAGRSDVMMLARIDPDAGTVRLVSFLRDLYVSIPGHGYDRLNAAYFYGGEALLLQTLEENFGVSAEHTVTARFPTLVQAVDLLGGVEAEITESERRQLNKILEDYNRQVGLAADDGLLETAGEHLLNGRQALSYCRIRKIDSDFQRTGRQQRIIESAAEKLTQMKLFDLLKLAVTLLDEVETALTLADLAPL
;
A
#
# COMPACT_ATOMS: atom_id res chain seq x y z
N MET A 1 0.98 -21.69 15.94
CA MET A 1 1.26 -20.90 14.74
C MET A 1 0.08 -20.06 14.28
N LYS A 2 -1.17 -20.53 14.15
CA LYS A 2 -2.33 -19.68 13.74
C LYS A 2 -2.60 -18.43 14.61
N ARG A 3 -2.32 -18.46 15.90
CA ARG A 3 -2.57 -17.32 16.82
C ARG A 3 -1.51 -16.21 16.78
N LEU A 4 -0.34 -16.46 16.22
CA LEU A 4 0.71 -15.45 16.04
C LEU A 4 0.42 -14.62 14.78
N PHE A 5 -0.12 -15.24 13.73
CA PHE A 5 -0.55 -14.59 12.49
C PHE A 5 -1.74 -13.62 12.66
N GLN A 6 -2.60 -13.87 13.64
CA GLN A 6 -3.81 -13.04 13.91
C GLN A 6 -3.52 -11.67 14.52
N ARG A 7 -2.26 -11.36 14.83
CA ARG A 7 -1.90 -10.12 15.54
C ARG A 7 -1.44 -8.98 14.62
N THR A 8 -1.14 -9.28 13.38
CA THR A 8 -0.35 -8.39 12.51
C THR A 8 -1.13 -7.44 11.60
N ALA A 9 -2.35 -7.71 11.21
CA ALA A 9 -3.15 -6.80 10.39
C ALA A 9 -3.98 -5.80 11.21
N ALA A 10 -4.30 -6.14 12.48
CA ALA A 10 -4.75 -5.12 13.44
C ALA A 10 -3.78 -3.92 13.49
N LEU A 11 -2.53 -4.18 13.18
CA LEU A 11 -1.39 -3.28 13.23
C LEU A 11 -1.27 -2.36 12.02
N LEU A 12 -1.67 -2.80 10.83
CA LEU A 12 -1.74 -1.93 9.66
C LEU A 12 -2.87 -0.90 9.80
N CYS A 13 -4.01 -1.36 10.26
CA CYS A 13 -5.13 -0.47 10.57
C CYS A 13 -4.82 0.43 11.77
N ALA A 14 -4.09 -0.06 12.77
CA ALA A 14 -3.72 0.76 13.92
C ALA A 14 -2.60 1.77 13.57
N ALA A 15 -1.61 1.43 12.75
CA ALA A 15 -0.62 2.40 12.25
C ALA A 15 -1.28 3.49 11.38
N LEU A 16 -2.28 3.13 10.56
CA LEU A 16 -3.11 4.09 9.83
C LEU A 16 -4.08 4.83 10.76
N LEU A 17 -4.57 4.20 11.85
CA LEU A 17 -5.43 4.81 12.86
C LEU A 17 -4.71 5.82 13.74
N LEU A 18 -3.43 5.64 13.97
CA LEU A 18 -2.59 6.58 14.71
C LEU A 18 -2.42 7.91 14.00
N VAL A 19 -2.41 7.88 12.66
CA VAL A 19 -2.41 9.09 11.84
C VAL A 19 -3.73 9.86 12.00
N ALA A 20 -4.79 9.15 12.38
CA ALA A 20 -6.15 9.64 12.31
C ALA A 20 -6.78 10.06 13.66
N SER A 21 -6.16 9.77 14.80
CA SER A 21 -6.74 10.07 16.10
C SER A 21 -5.93 11.08 16.91
N PRO A 22 -6.31 12.36 16.96
CA PRO A 22 -5.60 13.36 17.76
C PRO A 22 -5.75 13.17 19.29
N SER A 23 -6.42 12.12 19.75
CA SER A 23 -6.86 12.00 21.15
C SER A 23 -6.21 10.88 21.96
N VAL A 24 -5.28 10.10 21.40
CA VAL A 24 -4.68 8.95 22.10
C VAL A 24 -3.15 8.98 21.92
N HIS A 25 -2.51 10.06 22.34
CA HIS A 25 -1.05 10.11 22.38
C HIS A 25 -0.60 10.02 23.83
N ALA A 26 0.05 8.91 24.18
CA ALA A 26 0.92 8.90 25.35
C ALA A 26 2.16 9.72 24.98
N ALA A 27 2.40 10.83 25.68
CA ALA A 27 3.56 11.69 25.44
C ALA A 27 4.87 10.91 25.71
N GLY A 28 5.76 10.87 24.72
CA GLY A 28 7.11 10.31 24.87
C GLY A 28 7.45 9.12 23.97
N GLU A 29 6.77 8.93 22.84
CA GLU A 29 7.11 7.89 21.89
C GLU A 29 8.05 8.39 20.79
N ASP A 30 9.16 7.66 20.59
CA ASP A 30 10.09 7.97 19.52
C ASP A 30 9.46 7.78 18.13
N PRO A 31 9.76 8.68 17.17
CA PRO A 31 9.32 8.49 15.79
C PRO A 31 9.88 7.19 15.21
N PHE A 32 9.05 6.45 14.49
CA PHE A 32 9.41 5.18 13.86
C PHE A 32 9.14 5.16 12.35
N THR A 33 9.73 4.19 11.65
CA THR A 33 9.63 4.07 10.19
C THR A 33 9.01 2.75 9.76
N VAL A 34 8.09 2.83 8.78
CA VAL A 34 7.42 1.68 8.18
C VAL A 34 7.61 1.70 6.67
N LEU A 35 8.15 0.63 6.09
CA LEU A 35 8.21 0.46 4.64
C LEU A 35 7.00 -0.33 4.15
N PHE A 36 6.17 0.31 3.34
CA PHE A 36 5.09 -0.34 2.61
C PHE A 36 5.60 -0.88 1.28
N ILE A 37 5.35 -2.16 1.03
CA ILE A 37 5.77 -2.87 -0.18
C ILE A 37 4.52 -3.42 -0.88
N GLY A 38 4.24 -2.93 -2.09
CA GLY A 38 3.19 -3.47 -2.96
C GLY A 38 3.78 -4.43 -3.98
N VAL A 39 3.34 -5.70 -3.98
CA VAL A 39 3.86 -6.76 -4.86
C VAL A 39 2.83 -7.16 -5.91
N ASP A 40 3.28 -7.32 -7.15
CA ASP A 40 2.42 -7.50 -8.34
C ASP A 40 1.89 -8.92 -8.56
N THR A 41 2.27 -9.89 -7.73
CA THR A 41 1.85 -11.29 -7.88
C THR A 41 1.28 -11.89 -6.61
N SER A 42 0.47 -12.95 -6.78
CA SER A 42 -0.01 -13.82 -5.70
C SER A 42 1.00 -14.92 -5.32
N GLY A 43 2.19 -14.98 -5.97
CA GLY A 43 3.24 -15.98 -5.74
C GLY A 43 4.46 -15.44 -5.01
N LYS A 44 5.41 -16.33 -4.64
CA LYS A 44 6.63 -15.97 -3.90
C LYS A 44 7.65 -15.13 -4.70
N ALA A 45 7.53 -15.04 -6.01
CA ALA A 45 8.48 -14.40 -6.92
C ALA A 45 7.87 -13.18 -7.62
N GLY A 46 7.33 -12.22 -6.84
CA GLY A 46 6.81 -10.96 -7.36
C GLY A 46 7.86 -9.85 -7.37
N ARG A 47 7.59 -8.78 -8.14
CA ARG A 47 8.37 -7.54 -8.08
C ARG A 47 7.63 -6.52 -7.23
N SER A 48 8.38 -5.70 -6.46
CA SER A 48 7.80 -4.59 -5.71
C SER A 48 7.46 -3.44 -6.67
N ASP A 49 6.18 -3.26 -6.97
CA ASP A 49 5.70 -2.16 -7.82
C ASP A 49 5.47 -0.86 -7.02
N VAL A 50 5.28 -0.97 -5.72
CA VAL A 50 5.17 0.14 -4.76
C VAL A 50 6.21 -0.07 -3.66
N MET A 51 6.96 0.96 -3.35
CA MET A 51 7.87 1.03 -2.21
C MET A 51 7.75 2.42 -1.61
N MET A 52 7.13 2.51 -0.45
CA MET A 52 6.84 3.78 0.22
C MET A 52 7.24 3.71 1.68
N LEU A 53 8.18 4.55 2.09
CA LEU A 53 8.57 4.69 3.48
C LEU A 53 7.71 5.76 4.14
N ALA A 54 7.05 5.40 5.24
CA ALA A 54 6.40 6.31 6.15
C ALA A 54 7.27 6.52 7.38
N ARG A 55 7.56 7.77 7.74
CA ARG A 55 8.03 8.15 9.06
C ARG A 55 6.86 8.68 9.85
N ILE A 56 6.53 8.01 10.93
CA ILE A 56 5.42 8.32 11.82
C ILE A 56 6.02 8.94 13.07
N ASP A 57 5.55 10.11 13.43
CA ASP A 57 5.92 10.83 14.64
C ASP A 57 4.65 11.02 15.48
N PRO A 58 4.42 10.15 16.49
CA PRO A 58 3.22 10.19 17.31
C PRO A 58 3.12 11.48 18.12
N ASP A 59 4.22 11.96 18.68
CA ASP A 59 4.25 13.17 19.51
C ASP A 59 3.92 14.43 18.71
N ALA A 60 4.40 14.51 17.45
CA ALA A 60 4.10 15.62 16.57
C ALA A 60 2.76 15.44 15.81
N GLY A 61 2.15 14.26 15.87
CA GLY A 61 0.96 13.91 15.07
C GLY A 61 1.22 14.02 13.57
N THR A 62 2.42 13.70 13.10
CA THR A 62 2.80 13.87 11.69
C THR A 62 3.24 12.57 11.03
N VAL A 63 2.89 12.44 9.75
CA VAL A 63 3.39 11.37 8.89
C VAL A 63 4.07 11.98 7.67
N ARG A 64 5.29 11.51 7.40
CA ARG A 64 6.03 11.89 6.19
C ARG A 64 6.20 10.69 5.30
N LEU A 65 5.81 10.81 4.04
CA LEU A 65 5.88 9.74 3.05
C LEU A 65 6.99 10.02 2.02
N VAL A 66 7.80 8.99 1.75
CA VAL A 66 8.80 8.99 0.69
C VAL A 66 8.56 7.80 -0.22
N SER A 67 8.28 8.02 -1.50
CA SER A 67 8.10 6.96 -2.49
C SER A 67 9.39 6.72 -3.26
N PHE A 68 9.81 5.45 -3.37
CA PHE A 68 10.92 5.03 -4.22
C PHE A 68 10.37 4.56 -5.57
N LEU A 69 10.87 5.16 -6.65
CA LEU A 69 10.49 4.73 -7.99
C LEU A 69 11.06 3.32 -8.25
N ARG A 70 10.21 2.39 -8.64
CA ARG A 70 10.58 0.98 -8.85
C ARG A 70 11.66 0.76 -9.92
N ASP A 71 11.74 1.67 -10.90
CA ASP A 71 12.67 1.59 -12.03
C ASP A 71 13.97 2.37 -11.77
N LEU A 72 14.23 2.87 -10.53
CA LEU A 72 15.53 3.43 -10.14
C LEU A 72 16.61 2.36 -10.38
N TYR A 73 17.68 2.77 -11.11
CA TYR A 73 18.81 1.90 -11.39
C TYR A 73 19.82 2.00 -10.26
N VAL A 74 19.96 0.93 -9.49
CA VAL A 74 20.70 0.91 -8.21
C VAL A 74 21.63 -0.29 -8.13
N SER A 75 22.62 -0.25 -7.25
CA SER A 75 23.43 -1.41 -6.92
C SER A 75 22.65 -2.34 -5.99
N ILE A 76 22.43 -3.59 -6.42
CA ILE A 76 21.77 -4.61 -5.60
C ILE A 76 22.83 -5.56 -5.05
N PRO A 77 22.95 -5.70 -3.72
CA PRO A 77 23.96 -6.57 -3.09
C PRO A 77 23.93 -8.00 -3.66
N GLY A 78 25.07 -8.47 -4.13
CA GLY A 78 25.21 -9.81 -4.72
C GLY A 78 24.66 -9.98 -6.15
N HIS A 79 24.01 -8.96 -6.73
CA HIS A 79 23.35 -9.04 -8.05
C HIS A 79 23.79 -7.94 -9.04
N GLY A 80 24.69 -7.02 -8.61
CA GLY A 80 25.15 -5.92 -9.45
C GLY A 80 24.08 -4.83 -9.63
N TYR A 81 24.13 -4.12 -10.77
CA TYR A 81 23.21 -3.01 -11.04
C TYR A 81 21.96 -3.49 -11.78
N ASP A 82 20.78 -3.18 -11.20
CA ASP A 82 19.47 -3.43 -11.84
C ASP A 82 18.43 -2.41 -11.29
N ARG A 83 17.19 -2.53 -11.72
CA ARG A 83 16.09 -1.72 -11.21
C ARG A 83 15.79 -2.09 -9.77
N LEU A 84 15.46 -1.11 -8.93
CA LEU A 84 15.20 -1.29 -7.51
C LEU A 84 14.16 -2.41 -7.22
N ASN A 85 13.11 -2.52 -8.04
CA ASN A 85 12.08 -3.55 -7.86
C ASN A 85 12.60 -4.98 -8.08
N ALA A 86 13.76 -5.16 -8.72
CA ALA A 86 14.40 -6.46 -8.90
C ALA A 86 15.01 -6.97 -7.58
N ALA A 87 15.37 -6.08 -6.64
CA ALA A 87 15.86 -6.49 -5.33
C ALA A 87 14.86 -7.39 -4.59
N TYR A 88 13.57 -7.02 -4.61
CA TYR A 88 12.53 -7.85 -4.01
C TYR A 88 12.38 -9.21 -4.73
N PHE A 89 12.49 -9.22 -6.05
CA PHE A 89 12.43 -10.44 -6.85
C PHE A 89 13.60 -11.40 -6.56
N TYR A 90 14.82 -10.87 -6.38
CA TYR A 90 16.02 -11.66 -6.12
C TYR A 90 16.12 -12.21 -4.70
N GLY A 91 15.76 -11.41 -3.69
CA GLY A 91 15.97 -11.76 -2.28
C GLY A 91 14.86 -11.32 -1.33
N GLY A 92 13.67 -10.99 -1.86
CA GLY A 92 12.53 -10.61 -1.05
C GLY A 92 12.74 -9.30 -0.29
N GLU A 93 12.05 -9.18 0.82
CA GLU A 93 12.07 -8.02 1.70
C GLU A 93 13.47 -7.70 2.22
N ALA A 94 14.21 -8.71 2.68
CA ALA A 94 15.52 -8.51 3.28
C ALA A 94 16.52 -7.86 2.30
N LEU A 95 16.57 -8.34 1.05
CA LEU A 95 17.45 -7.76 0.04
C LEU A 95 16.98 -6.38 -0.41
N LEU A 96 15.67 -6.13 -0.45
CA LEU A 96 15.15 -4.80 -0.73
C LEU A 96 15.55 -3.79 0.36
N LEU A 97 15.41 -4.13 1.64
CA LEU A 97 15.83 -3.29 2.76
C LEU A 97 17.34 -2.99 2.70
N GLN A 98 18.17 -4.01 2.51
CA GLN A 98 19.62 -3.84 2.34
C GLN A 98 19.93 -2.93 1.16
N THR A 99 19.23 -3.11 0.02
CA THR A 99 19.42 -2.26 -1.18
C THR A 99 19.05 -0.80 -0.91
N LEU A 100 17.97 -0.54 -0.15
CA LEU A 100 17.57 0.81 0.24
C LEU A 100 18.59 1.46 1.18
N GLU A 101 19.10 0.70 2.12
CA GLU A 101 20.12 1.18 3.07
C GLU A 101 21.43 1.53 2.35
N GLU A 102 21.95 0.64 1.50
CA GLU A 102 23.23 0.85 0.81
C GLU A 102 23.19 1.98 -0.22
N ASN A 103 22.06 2.19 -0.92
CA ASN A 103 21.98 3.22 -1.96
C ASN A 103 21.48 4.57 -1.46
N PHE A 104 20.64 4.60 -0.43
CA PHE A 104 19.95 5.83 0.01
C PHE A 104 20.18 6.16 1.49
N GLY A 105 20.83 5.31 2.26
CA GLY A 105 21.01 5.47 3.71
C GLY A 105 19.69 5.40 4.48
N VAL A 106 18.73 4.65 3.97
CA VAL A 106 17.37 4.55 4.51
C VAL A 106 17.16 3.18 5.12
N SER A 107 16.80 3.14 6.40
CA SER A 107 16.35 1.94 7.10
C SER A 107 14.87 2.03 7.45
N ALA A 108 14.20 0.91 7.53
CA ALA A 108 12.84 0.79 8.04
C ALA A 108 12.84 -0.16 9.25
N GLU A 109 12.25 0.29 10.34
CA GLU A 109 12.12 -0.50 11.57
C GLU A 109 11.07 -1.60 11.39
N HIS A 110 10.05 -1.29 10.59
CA HIS A 110 8.96 -2.20 10.29
C HIS A 110 8.68 -2.27 8.80
N THR A 111 8.13 -3.38 8.36
CA THR A 111 7.70 -3.58 6.97
C THR A 111 6.27 -4.08 6.91
N VAL A 112 5.61 -3.70 5.82
CA VAL A 112 4.27 -4.13 5.49
C VAL A 112 4.23 -4.49 4.02
N THR A 113 4.07 -5.77 3.71
CA THR A 113 3.96 -6.26 2.34
C THR A 113 2.51 -6.60 2.01
N ALA A 114 1.96 -5.92 1.02
CA ALA A 114 0.61 -6.17 0.50
C ALA A 114 0.65 -6.61 -0.96
N ARG A 115 -0.29 -7.49 -1.33
CA ARG A 115 -0.50 -7.97 -2.69
C ARG A 115 -1.75 -7.35 -3.32
N PHE A 116 -1.91 -7.45 -4.63
CA PHE A 116 -3.06 -6.89 -5.32
C PHE A 116 -4.43 -7.32 -4.76
N PRO A 117 -4.67 -8.61 -4.44
CA PRO A 117 -5.94 -9.01 -3.82
C PRO A 117 -6.19 -8.31 -2.48
N THR A 118 -5.14 -8.13 -1.67
CA THR A 118 -5.22 -7.44 -0.38
C THR A 118 -5.63 -5.97 -0.54
N LEU A 119 -5.05 -5.27 -1.54
CA LEU A 119 -5.44 -3.89 -1.84
C LEU A 119 -6.91 -3.81 -2.25
N VAL A 120 -7.35 -4.70 -3.16
CA VAL A 120 -8.76 -4.75 -3.61
C VAL A 120 -9.70 -4.93 -2.41
N GLN A 121 -9.42 -5.91 -1.56
CA GLN A 121 -10.23 -6.22 -0.39
C GLN A 121 -10.23 -5.06 0.63
N ALA A 122 -9.08 -4.44 0.87
CA ALA A 122 -8.97 -3.30 1.78
C ALA A 122 -9.83 -2.13 1.33
N VAL A 123 -9.75 -1.76 0.05
CA VAL A 123 -10.55 -0.67 -0.52
C VAL A 123 -12.04 -1.00 -0.48
N ASP A 124 -12.43 -2.23 -0.78
CA ASP A 124 -13.84 -2.65 -0.73
C ASP A 124 -14.39 -2.61 0.70
N LEU A 125 -13.61 -3.01 1.70
CA LEU A 125 -13.97 -2.92 3.11
C LEU A 125 -14.09 -1.48 3.63
N LEU A 126 -13.32 -0.54 3.06
CA LEU A 126 -13.44 0.90 3.31
C LEU A 126 -14.69 1.51 2.65
N GLY A 127 -15.44 0.74 1.84
CA GLY A 127 -16.56 1.25 1.06
C GLY A 127 -16.12 2.04 -0.17
N GLY A 128 -14.90 1.82 -0.67
CA GLY A 128 -14.31 2.51 -1.82
C GLY A 128 -13.42 3.68 -1.44
N VAL A 129 -12.70 4.25 -2.41
CA VAL A 129 -11.82 5.43 -2.27
C VAL A 129 -12.17 6.48 -3.33
N GLU A 130 -12.12 7.75 -2.96
CA GLU A 130 -12.45 8.85 -3.86
C GLU A 130 -11.24 9.23 -4.71
N ALA A 131 -11.46 9.44 -6.01
CA ALA A 131 -10.45 9.94 -6.91
C ALA A 131 -11.09 10.71 -8.06
N GLU A 132 -10.45 11.80 -8.47
CA GLU A 132 -10.76 12.51 -9.70
C GLU A 132 -10.04 11.84 -10.87
N ILE A 133 -10.80 11.41 -11.88
CA ILE A 133 -10.34 10.62 -13.01
C ILE A 133 -10.46 11.43 -14.30
N THR A 134 -9.35 11.70 -14.97
CA THR A 134 -9.35 12.33 -16.29
C THR A 134 -9.83 11.36 -17.37
N GLU A 135 -10.26 11.88 -18.53
CA GLU A 135 -10.74 11.03 -19.63
C GLU A 135 -9.65 10.07 -20.16
N SER A 136 -8.38 10.48 -20.16
CA SER A 136 -7.26 9.61 -20.53
C SER A 136 -7.03 8.51 -19.50
N GLU A 137 -7.15 8.82 -18.21
CA GLU A 137 -7.04 7.86 -17.12
C GLU A 137 -8.21 6.88 -17.14
N ARG A 138 -9.44 7.34 -17.34
CA ARG A 138 -10.64 6.49 -17.46
C ARG A 138 -10.47 5.39 -18.52
N ARG A 139 -10.02 5.78 -19.72
CA ARG A 139 -9.79 4.81 -20.81
C ARG A 139 -8.75 3.75 -20.45
N GLN A 140 -7.67 4.14 -19.79
CA GLN A 140 -6.63 3.21 -19.40
C GLN A 140 -7.04 2.36 -18.19
N LEU A 141 -7.72 2.96 -17.21
CA LEU A 141 -8.30 2.26 -16.06
C LEU A 141 -9.24 1.15 -16.56
N ASN A 142 -10.19 1.47 -17.41
CA ASN A 142 -11.15 0.50 -17.95
C ASN A 142 -10.44 -0.65 -18.67
N LYS A 143 -9.45 -0.36 -19.50
CA LYS A 143 -8.67 -1.39 -20.19
C LYS A 143 -7.95 -2.34 -19.20
N ILE A 144 -7.35 -1.78 -18.15
CA ILE A 144 -6.66 -2.58 -17.13
C ILE A 144 -7.68 -3.38 -16.30
N LEU A 145 -8.84 -2.78 -16.00
CA LEU A 145 -9.94 -3.41 -15.27
C LEU A 145 -10.54 -4.58 -16.06
N GLU A 146 -10.75 -4.43 -17.37
CA GLU A 146 -11.19 -5.52 -18.23
C GLU A 146 -10.23 -6.72 -18.17
N ASP A 147 -8.91 -6.47 -18.28
CA ASP A 147 -7.89 -7.51 -18.21
C ASP A 147 -7.87 -8.18 -16.82
N TYR A 148 -8.02 -7.40 -15.75
CA TYR A 148 -8.11 -7.92 -14.39
C TYR A 148 -9.39 -8.76 -14.18
N ASN A 149 -10.53 -8.28 -14.64
CA ASN A 149 -11.81 -8.99 -14.55
C ASN A 149 -11.73 -10.37 -15.22
N ARG A 150 -11.14 -10.45 -16.43
CA ARG A 150 -10.92 -11.75 -17.11
C ARG A 150 -10.03 -12.68 -16.31
N GLN A 151 -8.97 -12.16 -15.66
CA GLN A 151 -8.05 -12.97 -14.84
C GLN A 151 -8.72 -13.56 -13.60
N VAL A 152 -9.69 -12.83 -13.01
CA VAL A 152 -10.42 -13.30 -11.82
C VAL A 152 -11.77 -13.96 -12.16
N GLY A 153 -12.05 -14.21 -13.46
CA GLY A 153 -13.24 -14.94 -13.90
C GLY A 153 -14.54 -14.14 -13.89
N LEU A 154 -14.46 -12.82 -13.94
CA LEU A 154 -15.61 -11.91 -14.04
C LEU A 154 -15.88 -11.50 -15.50
N ALA A 155 -17.06 -10.93 -15.75
CA ALA A 155 -17.38 -10.30 -17.03
C ALA A 155 -16.40 -9.15 -17.29
N ALA A 156 -15.88 -9.05 -18.52
CA ALA A 156 -14.82 -8.07 -18.83
C ALA A 156 -15.29 -6.62 -18.59
N ASP A 157 -16.55 -6.34 -18.86
CA ASP A 157 -17.19 -5.04 -18.74
C ASP A 157 -17.73 -4.72 -17.32
N ASP A 158 -17.56 -5.63 -16.35
CA ASP A 158 -18.06 -5.44 -15.00
C ASP A 158 -17.35 -4.27 -14.28
N GLY A 159 -18.14 -3.27 -13.91
CA GLY A 159 -17.68 -2.10 -13.14
C GLY A 159 -16.82 -1.10 -13.92
N LEU A 160 -16.91 -1.05 -15.25
CA LEU A 160 -16.25 -0.02 -16.05
C LEU A 160 -16.81 1.38 -15.73
N LEU A 161 -15.93 2.39 -15.74
CA LEU A 161 -16.33 3.78 -15.57
C LEU A 161 -16.88 4.35 -16.88
N GLU A 162 -18.09 4.90 -16.86
CA GLU A 162 -18.74 5.47 -18.03
C GLU A 162 -18.23 6.88 -18.37
N THR A 163 -17.94 7.69 -17.35
CA THR A 163 -17.52 9.09 -17.48
C THR A 163 -16.20 9.36 -16.79
N ALA A 164 -15.55 10.46 -17.13
CA ALA A 164 -14.49 11.08 -16.35
C ALA A 164 -15.10 11.92 -15.21
N GLY A 165 -14.30 12.36 -14.24
CA GLY A 165 -14.69 13.18 -13.11
C GLY A 165 -14.42 12.51 -11.76
N GLU A 166 -15.11 12.97 -10.75
CA GLU A 166 -15.01 12.40 -9.39
C GLU A 166 -15.74 11.06 -9.30
N HIS A 167 -15.07 10.06 -8.78
CA HIS A 167 -15.59 8.71 -8.60
C HIS A 167 -15.24 8.15 -7.24
N LEU A 168 -16.17 7.38 -6.67
CA LEU A 168 -15.91 6.47 -5.57
C LEU A 168 -15.49 5.12 -6.18
N LEU A 169 -14.19 4.86 -6.21
CA LEU A 169 -13.61 3.67 -6.80
C LEU A 169 -13.73 2.47 -5.85
N ASN A 170 -14.22 1.34 -6.34
CA ASN A 170 -14.08 0.06 -5.63
C ASN A 170 -12.65 -0.48 -5.72
N GLY A 171 -12.35 -1.59 -5.02
CA GLY A 171 -10.99 -2.11 -4.94
C GLY A 171 -10.38 -2.46 -6.30
N ARG A 172 -11.14 -3.07 -7.22
CA ARG A 172 -10.66 -3.40 -8.56
C ARG A 172 -10.39 -2.17 -9.40
N GLN A 173 -11.25 -1.16 -9.32
CA GLN A 173 -11.07 0.12 -10.00
C GLN A 173 -9.86 0.88 -9.44
N ALA A 174 -9.72 0.96 -8.12
CA ALA A 174 -8.57 1.58 -7.45
C ALA A 174 -7.24 0.89 -7.82
N LEU A 175 -7.21 -0.44 -7.81
CA LEU A 175 -6.05 -1.21 -8.28
C LEU A 175 -5.71 -0.88 -9.74
N SER A 176 -6.73 -0.85 -10.62
CA SER A 176 -6.56 -0.54 -12.04
C SER A 176 -6.03 0.88 -12.25
N TYR A 177 -6.50 1.85 -11.47
CA TYR A 177 -6.03 3.24 -11.47
C TYR A 177 -4.56 3.35 -11.07
N CYS A 178 -4.15 2.66 -10.01
CA CYS A 178 -2.74 2.61 -9.57
C CYS A 178 -1.80 1.97 -10.60
N ARG A 179 -2.33 1.16 -11.52
CA ARG A 179 -1.56 0.42 -12.54
C ARG A 179 -1.46 1.14 -13.89
N ILE A 180 -2.05 2.31 -14.06
CA ILE A 180 -1.95 3.09 -15.30
C ILE A 180 -0.49 3.47 -15.56
N ARG A 181 0.02 3.19 -16.78
CA ARG A 181 1.41 3.45 -17.18
C ARG A 181 1.58 4.09 -18.55
N LYS A 182 0.62 3.94 -19.45
CA LYS A 182 0.80 4.21 -20.88
C LYS A 182 0.50 5.63 -21.32
N ILE A 183 0.02 6.48 -20.42
CA ILE A 183 -0.43 7.86 -20.75
C ILE A 183 0.52 8.92 -20.20
N ASP A 184 1.44 8.54 -19.31
CA ASP A 184 2.30 9.50 -18.62
C ASP A 184 3.55 8.82 -17.99
N SER A 185 4.32 9.58 -17.22
CA SER A 185 5.54 9.15 -16.54
C SER A 185 5.29 8.30 -15.29
N ASP A 186 6.33 7.59 -14.83
CA ASP A 186 6.30 6.89 -13.55
C ASP A 186 6.04 7.82 -12.35
N PHE A 187 6.39 9.11 -12.48
CA PHE A 187 6.08 10.12 -11.47
C PHE A 187 4.56 10.33 -11.32
N GLN A 188 3.83 10.40 -12.44
CA GLN A 188 2.37 10.50 -12.42
C GLN A 188 1.71 9.24 -11.84
N ARG A 189 2.28 8.06 -12.11
CA ARG A 189 1.82 6.81 -11.48
C ARG A 189 1.96 6.85 -9.96
N THR A 190 3.11 7.29 -9.46
CA THR A 190 3.33 7.46 -8.01
C THR A 190 2.33 8.44 -7.40
N GLY A 191 2.03 9.55 -8.07
CA GLY A 191 1.01 10.50 -7.64
C GLY A 191 -0.39 9.87 -7.57
N ARG A 192 -0.77 8.98 -8.50
CA ARG A 192 -2.03 8.23 -8.41
C ARG A 192 -2.07 7.30 -7.21
N GLN A 193 -0.98 6.59 -6.94
CA GLN A 193 -0.87 5.72 -5.77
C GLN A 193 -0.99 6.50 -4.46
N GLN A 194 -0.36 7.67 -4.37
CA GLN A 194 -0.47 8.55 -3.20
C GLN A 194 -1.91 9.02 -2.98
N ARG A 195 -2.62 9.46 -4.02
CA ARG A 195 -4.03 9.88 -3.93
C ARG A 195 -4.94 8.77 -3.38
N ILE A 196 -4.75 7.52 -3.81
CA ILE A 196 -5.50 6.37 -3.28
C ILE A 196 -5.21 6.14 -1.80
N ILE A 197 -3.94 6.25 -1.39
CA ILE A 197 -3.53 6.10 0.01
C ILE A 197 -4.10 7.23 0.88
N GLU A 198 -4.04 8.48 0.40
CA GLU A 198 -4.59 9.64 1.10
C GLU A 198 -6.10 9.50 1.29
N SER A 199 -6.85 9.16 0.22
CA SER A 199 -8.29 8.93 0.30
C SER A 199 -8.65 7.76 1.24
N ALA A 200 -7.87 6.67 1.22
CA ALA A 200 -8.04 5.56 2.16
C ALA A 200 -7.78 5.99 3.61
N ALA A 201 -6.72 6.78 3.85
CA ALA A 201 -6.39 7.31 5.17
C ALA A 201 -7.52 8.22 5.70
N GLU A 202 -8.04 9.14 4.90
CA GLU A 202 -9.18 9.98 5.29
C GLU A 202 -10.39 9.15 5.71
N LYS A 203 -10.73 8.11 4.96
CA LYS A 203 -11.84 7.21 5.32
C LYS A 203 -11.60 6.47 6.63
N LEU A 204 -10.40 5.99 6.86
CA LEU A 204 -10.04 5.33 8.12
C LEU A 204 -10.25 6.25 9.32
N THR A 205 -9.94 7.57 9.19
CA THR A 205 -10.17 8.55 10.28
C THR A 205 -11.62 8.71 10.66
N GLN A 206 -12.53 8.44 9.72
CA GLN A 206 -13.98 8.60 9.90
C GLN A 206 -14.67 7.30 10.36
N MET A 207 -13.97 6.16 10.34
CA MET A 207 -14.54 4.87 10.70
C MET A 207 -14.72 4.73 12.21
N LYS A 208 -15.77 4.01 12.61
CA LYS A 208 -15.98 3.65 14.01
C LYS A 208 -15.02 2.53 14.41
N LEU A 209 -14.61 2.50 15.68
CA LEU A 209 -13.69 1.49 16.22
C LEU A 209 -14.10 0.04 15.86
N PHE A 210 -15.39 -0.27 15.88
CA PHE A 210 -15.89 -1.60 15.53
C PHE A 210 -15.61 -1.98 14.07
N ASP A 211 -15.81 -1.02 13.14
CA ASP A 211 -15.56 -1.24 11.70
C ASP A 211 -14.07 -1.34 11.41
N LEU A 212 -13.25 -0.59 12.13
CA LEU A 212 -11.79 -0.68 12.07
C LEU A 212 -11.28 -2.03 12.57
N LEU A 213 -11.80 -2.54 13.68
CA LEU A 213 -11.47 -3.89 14.16
C LEU A 213 -11.90 -4.96 13.16
N LYS A 214 -13.06 -4.81 12.53
CA LYS A 214 -13.53 -5.72 11.49
C LYS A 214 -12.61 -5.68 10.26
N LEU A 215 -12.23 -4.51 9.79
CA LEU A 215 -11.26 -4.31 8.71
C LEU A 215 -9.94 -4.99 9.04
N ALA A 216 -9.38 -4.71 10.23
CA ALA A 216 -8.17 -5.32 10.72
C ALA A 216 -8.24 -6.84 10.72
N VAL A 217 -9.27 -7.44 11.33
CA VAL A 217 -9.44 -8.90 11.40
C VAL A 217 -9.57 -9.53 10.01
N THR A 218 -10.25 -8.85 9.07
CA THR A 218 -10.46 -9.40 7.73
C THR A 218 -9.19 -9.38 6.87
N LEU A 219 -8.35 -8.35 7.03
CA LEU A 219 -7.08 -8.24 6.29
C LEU A 219 -5.94 -9.05 6.93
N LEU A 220 -6.14 -9.58 8.14
CA LEU A 220 -5.14 -10.31 8.91
C LEU A 220 -4.48 -11.47 8.17
N ASP A 221 -5.24 -12.19 7.36
CA ASP A 221 -4.75 -13.37 6.65
C ASP A 221 -4.03 -13.02 5.33
N GLU A 222 -4.11 -11.77 4.86
CA GLU A 222 -3.68 -11.33 3.53
C GLU A 222 -2.41 -10.46 3.54
N VAL A 223 -1.97 -9.98 4.72
CA VAL A 223 -0.82 -9.07 4.88
C VAL A 223 0.35 -9.78 5.57
N GLU A 224 1.53 -9.70 4.98
CA GLU A 224 2.78 -10.13 5.61
C GLU A 224 3.43 -8.92 6.29
N THR A 225 3.61 -8.96 7.62
CA THR A 225 4.28 -7.89 8.37
C THR A 225 5.05 -8.43 9.57
N ALA A 226 6.15 -7.77 9.91
CA ALA A 226 6.93 -8.03 11.11
C ALA A 226 6.46 -7.22 12.34
N LEU A 227 5.51 -6.28 12.17
CA LEU A 227 4.92 -5.53 13.28
C LEU A 227 4.25 -6.45 14.30
N THR A 228 4.40 -6.17 15.58
CA THR A 228 3.76 -6.92 16.69
C THR A 228 2.75 -6.03 17.43
N LEU A 229 1.85 -6.66 18.20
CA LEU A 229 0.93 -5.89 19.05
C LEU A 229 1.67 -5.09 20.15
N ALA A 230 2.91 -5.48 20.48
CA ALA A 230 3.72 -4.74 21.42
C ALA A 230 4.21 -3.40 20.82
N ASP A 231 4.42 -3.36 19.52
CA ASP A 231 4.83 -2.14 18.79
C ASP A 231 3.69 -1.12 18.68
N LEU A 232 2.47 -1.51 19.02
CA LEU A 232 1.27 -0.67 19.02
C LEU A 232 0.61 -0.54 20.40
N ALA A 233 1.10 -1.23 21.41
CA ALA A 233 0.55 -1.17 22.77
C ALA A 233 0.67 0.22 23.44
N PRO A 234 1.61 1.09 23.01
CA PRO A 234 1.68 2.48 23.45
C PRO A 234 0.62 3.40 22.83
N LEU A 235 -0.09 2.94 21.82
CA LEU A 235 -1.01 3.69 20.99
C LEU A 235 -2.46 3.45 21.42
#